data_c5dbbe1c375158742ae4c78c126431cd
#
_entry.id   c5dbbe1c375158742ae4c78c126431cd
#
_cell.length_a   1.000
_cell.length_b   1.000
_cell.length_c   1.000
_cell.angle_alpha   90.00
_cell.angle_beta   90.00
_cell.angle_gamma   90.00
#
_symmetry.space_group_name_H-M   'P 1'
#
loop_
_entity.id
_entity.type
_entity.pdbx_description
1 polymer ?
#
loop_
_entity_poly.entity_id
_entity_poly.type
_entity_poly.pdbx_seq_one_letter_code
_entity_poly.pdbx_strand_id
1 'polypeptide(L)'
;MPSARLRDWVDEVYRPVFGYLGALLAGCWDRHPLCLACLAVLHEAWCLLYLAPRDPKMVFAQLDWLTRPLLQAAEVMARETGDCRGGGHREPGQPAAPAVPAWLDGRR
;
A
#
# COMPACT_ATOMS: atom_id res chain seq x y z
N MET A 1 -14.32 -5.61 2.33
CA MET A 1 -13.93 -4.95 3.61
C MET A 1 -12.72 -5.63 4.20
N PRO A 2 -11.71 -4.89 4.64
CA PRO A 2 -10.59 -5.49 5.32
C PRO A 2 -11.02 -6.02 6.69
N SER A 3 -10.35 -7.07 7.15
CA SER A 3 -10.58 -7.56 8.49
C SER A 3 -10.14 -6.53 9.52
N ALA A 4 -10.69 -6.63 10.73
CA ALA A 4 -10.24 -5.77 11.83
C ALA A 4 -8.75 -5.96 12.11
N ARG A 5 -8.25 -7.19 12.00
CA ARG A 5 -6.83 -7.49 12.22
C ARG A 5 -5.93 -6.78 11.21
N LEU A 6 -6.32 -6.76 9.95
CA LEU A 6 -5.54 -6.06 8.93
C LEU A 6 -5.55 -4.56 9.20
N ARG A 7 -6.70 -4.00 9.51
CA ARG A 7 -6.82 -2.57 9.80
C ARG A 7 -5.98 -2.18 11.01
N ASP A 8 -6.03 -2.98 12.07
CA ASP A 8 -5.22 -2.73 13.26
C ASP A 8 -3.73 -2.79 12.93
N TRP A 9 -3.31 -3.77 12.13
CA TRP A 9 -1.91 -3.88 11.73
C TRP A 9 -1.45 -2.66 10.94
N VAL A 10 -2.29 -2.18 10.02
CA VAL A 10 -1.97 -0.98 9.25
C VAL A 10 -1.79 0.21 10.18
N ASP A 11 -2.71 0.40 11.11
CA ASP A 11 -2.68 1.57 12.00
C ASP A 11 -1.56 1.49 13.04
N GLU A 12 -1.27 0.31 13.55
CA GLU A 12 -0.34 0.12 14.66
C GLU A 12 1.08 -0.20 14.22
N VAL A 13 1.24 -0.80 13.05
CA VAL A 13 2.55 -1.25 12.57
C VAL A 13 2.92 -0.59 11.25
N TYR A 14 2.09 -0.74 10.22
CA TYR A 14 2.48 -0.32 8.88
C TYR A 14 2.79 1.17 8.81
N ARG A 15 1.89 1.99 9.30
CA ARG A 15 2.09 3.44 9.24
C ARG A 15 3.19 3.94 10.15
N PRO A 16 3.24 3.55 11.45
CA PRO A 16 4.25 4.14 12.33
C PRO A 16 5.64 3.51 12.22
N VAL A 17 5.72 2.23 11.87
CA VAL A 17 7.00 1.51 11.92
C VAL A 17 7.80 1.65 10.64
N PHE A 18 7.13 1.66 9.48
CA PHE A 18 7.83 1.62 8.20
C PHE A 18 8.18 3.00 7.64
N GLY A 19 8.15 4.02 8.48
CA GLY A 19 8.67 5.33 8.13
C GLY A 19 7.97 5.94 6.92
N TYR A 20 8.78 6.44 5.97
CA TYR A 20 8.20 7.11 4.81
C TYR A 20 7.37 6.18 3.94
N LEU A 21 7.65 4.88 3.94
CA LEU A 21 6.85 3.92 3.18
C LEU A 21 5.43 3.83 3.74
N GLY A 22 5.30 3.78 5.06
CA GLY A 22 4.00 3.80 5.70
C GLY A 22 3.26 5.10 5.47
N ALA A 23 3.98 6.22 5.42
CA ALA A 23 3.40 7.52 5.19
C ALA A 23 2.87 7.71 3.76
N LEU A 24 3.36 6.91 2.80
CA LEU A 24 2.86 6.95 1.42
C LEU A 24 1.46 6.36 1.26
N LEU A 25 0.98 5.62 2.24
CA LEU A 25 -0.31 4.94 2.14
C LEU A 25 -1.45 5.95 2.30
N ALA A 26 -2.32 6.02 1.29
CA ALA A 26 -3.47 6.92 1.31
C ALA A 26 -4.49 6.48 2.36
N GLY A 27 -5.24 7.43 2.91
CA GLY A 27 -6.26 7.14 3.90
C GLY A 27 -7.39 6.26 3.36
N CYS A 28 -7.62 6.30 2.04
CA CYS A 28 -8.67 5.53 1.39
C CYS A 28 -8.20 4.16 0.90
N TRP A 29 -7.10 3.65 1.43
CA TRP A 29 -6.51 2.38 0.98
C TRP A 29 -7.52 1.22 0.99
N ASP A 30 -8.44 1.22 1.92
CA ASP A 30 -9.43 0.16 2.05
C ASP A 30 -10.49 0.18 0.96
N ARG A 31 -10.50 1.20 0.12
CA ARG A 31 -11.41 1.31 -1.02
C ARG A 31 -10.74 0.88 -2.34
N HIS A 32 -9.46 0.55 -2.30
CA HIS A 32 -8.71 0.11 -3.47
C HIS A 32 -8.38 -1.37 -3.34
N PRO A 33 -9.00 -2.23 -4.17
CA PRO A 33 -8.73 -3.67 -4.11
C PRO A 33 -7.24 -4.02 -4.20
N LEU A 34 -6.49 -3.29 -5.00
CA LEU A 34 -5.05 -3.54 -5.12
C LEU A 34 -4.32 -3.26 -3.81
N CYS A 35 -4.69 -2.17 -3.14
CA CYS A 35 -4.08 -1.86 -1.84
C CYS A 35 -4.47 -2.91 -0.79
N LEU A 36 -5.71 -3.36 -0.80
CA LEU A 36 -6.16 -4.42 0.11
C LEU A 36 -5.36 -5.69 -0.12
N ALA A 37 -5.16 -6.08 -1.37
CA ALA A 37 -4.40 -7.28 -1.70
C ALA A 37 -2.94 -7.15 -1.27
N CYS A 38 -2.31 -6.03 -1.59
CA CYS A 38 -0.92 -5.79 -1.19
C CYS A 38 -0.75 -5.84 0.33
N LEU A 39 -1.61 -5.14 1.06
CA LEU A 39 -1.51 -5.08 2.51
C LEU A 39 -1.80 -6.42 3.18
N ALA A 40 -2.76 -7.18 2.64
CA ALA A 40 -3.07 -8.50 3.18
C ALA A 40 -1.87 -9.43 3.06
N VAL A 41 -1.20 -9.44 1.92
CA VAL A 41 -0.03 -10.29 1.70
C VAL A 41 1.16 -9.78 2.51
N LEU A 42 1.37 -8.47 2.57
CA LEU A 42 2.43 -7.89 3.40
C LEU A 42 2.25 -8.24 4.87
N HIS A 43 1.02 -8.17 5.36
CA HIS A 43 0.71 -8.54 6.74
C HIS A 43 1.02 -10.01 7.00
N GLU A 44 0.61 -10.88 6.09
CA GLU A 44 0.88 -12.31 6.22
C GLU A 44 2.39 -12.58 6.24
N ALA A 45 3.13 -11.96 5.34
CA ALA A 45 4.57 -12.12 5.30
C ALA A 45 5.23 -11.60 6.57
N TRP A 46 4.75 -10.46 7.07
CA TRP A 46 5.26 -9.90 8.32
C TRP A 46 5.04 -10.84 9.50
N CYS A 47 3.87 -11.45 9.57
CA CYS A 47 3.58 -12.43 10.63
C CYS A 47 4.55 -13.61 10.58
N LEU A 48 4.81 -14.12 9.38
CA LEU A 48 5.72 -15.25 9.21
C LEU A 48 7.18 -14.89 9.54
N LEU A 49 7.59 -13.66 9.20
CA LEU A 49 8.98 -13.25 9.36
C LEU A 49 9.31 -12.72 10.75
N TYR A 50 8.36 -12.08 11.41
CA TYR A 50 8.65 -11.33 12.63
C TYR A 50 7.94 -11.86 13.86
N LEU A 51 6.82 -12.55 13.73
CA LEU A 51 6.09 -13.08 14.88
C LEU A 51 6.44 -14.54 15.19
N ALA A 52 7.04 -15.24 14.25
CA ALA A 52 7.50 -16.61 14.49
C ALA A 52 8.68 -16.59 15.47
N PRO A 53 8.95 -17.72 16.16
CA PRO A 53 10.12 -17.80 17.01
C PRO A 53 11.39 -17.42 16.26
N ARG A 54 12.26 -16.67 16.92
CA ARG A 54 13.44 -16.14 16.28
C ARG A 54 14.37 -17.24 15.79
N ASP A 55 14.65 -17.22 14.50
CA ASP A 55 15.59 -18.11 13.85
C ASP A 55 16.66 -17.24 13.20
N PRO A 56 17.95 -17.42 13.57
CA PRO A 56 19.03 -16.63 12.96
C PRO A 56 19.05 -16.71 11.43
N LYS A 57 18.55 -17.79 10.85
CA LYS A 57 18.48 -17.93 9.38
C LYS A 57 17.51 -16.97 8.74
N MET A 58 16.60 -16.39 9.52
CA MET A 58 15.57 -15.48 9.01
C MET A 58 16.06 -14.04 8.88
N VAL A 59 17.24 -13.74 9.42
CA VAL A 59 17.71 -12.34 9.44
C VAL A 59 17.82 -11.73 8.06
N PHE A 60 18.39 -12.47 7.11
CA PHE A 60 18.50 -11.96 5.74
C PHE A 60 17.15 -11.88 5.05
N ALA A 61 16.25 -12.82 5.30
CA ALA A 61 14.91 -12.77 4.75
C ALA A 61 14.14 -11.56 5.29
N GLN A 62 14.31 -11.24 6.57
CA GLN A 62 13.69 -10.07 7.17
C GLN A 62 14.21 -8.78 6.54
N LEU A 63 15.52 -8.68 6.35
CA LEU A 63 16.10 -7.51 5.70
C LEU A 63 15.66 -7.37 4.26
N ASP A 64 15.65 -8.49 3.53
CA ASP A 64 15.20 -8.50 2.14
C ASP A 64 13.76 -8.00 2.01
N TRP A 65 12.89 -8.48 2.89
CA TRP A 65 11.48 -8.08 2.88
C TRP A 65 11.32 -6.58 3.10
N LEU A 66 12.09 -6.02 4.02
CA LEU A 66 12.02 -4.58 4.32
C LEU A 66 12.52 -3.71 3.17
N THR A 67 13.48 -4.20 2.41
CA THR A 67 14.18 -3.36 1.43
C THR A 67 13.76 -3.64 -0.02
N ARG A 68 12.99 -4.67 -0.28
CA ARG A 68 12.50 -4.99 -1.62
C ARG A 68 10.99 -5.14 -1.69
N PRO A 69 10.40 -6.25 -1.22
CA PRO A 69 8.95 -6.41 -1.38
C PRO A 69 8.14 -5.30 -0.74
N LEU A 70 8.52 -4.87 0.46
CA LEU A 70 7.83 -3.79 1.14
C LEU A 70 7.90 -2.49 0.34
N LEU A 71 9.09 -2.14 -0.13
CA LEU A 71 9.30 -0.95 -0.94
C LEU A 71 8.50 -1.01 -2.23
N GLN A 72 8.57 -2.13 -2.94
CA GLN A 72 7.86 -2.29 -4.21
C GLN A 72 6.36 -2.21 -4.02
N ALA A 73 5.83 -2.84 -2.98
CA ALA A 73 4.40 -2.79 -2.70
C ALA A 73 3.96 -1.37 -2.34
N ALA A 74 4.76 -0.66 -1.55
CA ALA A 74 4.46 0.73 -1.20
C ALA A 74 4.39 1.61 -2.43
N GLU A 75 5.30 1.43 -3.39
CA GLU A 75 5.29 2.18 -4.63
C GLU A 75 4.06 1.85 -5.49
N VAL A 76 3.69 0.58 -5.58
CA VAL A 76 2.49 0.15 -6.31
C VAL A 76 1.24 0.81 -5.69
N MET A 77 1.13 0.77 -4.38
CA MET A 77 -0.01 1.35 -3.70
C MET A 77 -0.05 2.88 -3.83
N ALA A 78 1.10 3.53 -3.82
CA ALA A 78 1.18 4.97 -4.02
C ALA A 78 0.70 5.37 -5.41
N ARG A 79 1.06 4.60 -6.44
CA ARG A 79 0.58 4.84 -7.80
C ARG A 79 -0.93 4.60 -7.91
N GLU A 80 -1.41 3.53 -7.28
CA GLU A 80 -2.83 3.20 -7.31
C GLU A 80 -3.68 4.32 -6.73
N THR A 81 -3.19 5.00 -5.70
CA THR A 81 -3.92 6.05 -5.01
C THR A 81 -3.42 7.45 -5.37
N GLY A 82 -2.66 7.58 -6.45
CA GLY A 82 -2.08 8.86 -6.83
C GLY A 82 -3.12 9.96 -7.04
N ASP A 83 -4.27 9.60 -7.62
CA ASP A 83 -5.35 10.55 -7.89
C ASP A 83 -6.13 10.92 -6.64
N CYS A 84 -5.92 10.22 -5.52
CA CYS A 84 -6.60 10.50 -4.27
C CYS A 84 -5.91 11.59 -3.45
N ARG A 85 -4.70 11.96 -3.82
CA ARG A 85 -3.92 12.93 -3.06
C ARG A 85 -4.52 14.33 -3.22
N GLY A 86 -4.78 14.96 -2.09
CA GLY A 86 -5.26 16.32 -2.06
C GLY A 86 -6.71 16.53 -2.48
N GLY A 87 -7.38 15.50 -2.95
CA GLY A 87 -8.75 15.63 -3.46
C GLY A 87 -9.72 14.59 -2.98
N GLY A 88 -9.35 13.78 -2.01
CA GLY A 88 -10.19 12.68 -1.55
C GLY A 88 -10.09 11.46 -2.45
N HIS A 89 -10.87 10.45 -2.14
CA HIS A 89 -10.81 9.16 -2.82
C HIS A 89 -11.28 9.25 -4.28
N ARG A 90 -10.53 8.59 -5.18
CA ARG A 90 -10.91 8.41 -6.58
C ARG A 90 -10.68 6.96 -6.99
N GLU A 91 -11.62 6.43 -7.76
CA GLU A 91 -11.48 5.07 -8.29
C GLU A 91 -10.46 5.05 -9.42
N PRO A 92 -9.65 3.98 -9.53
CA PRO A 92 -8.74 3.81 -10.66
C PRO A 92 -9.50 3.84 -11.98
N GLY A 93 -8.95 4.52 -12.97
CA GLY A 93 -9.58 4.63 -14.29
C GLY A 93 -10.73 5.61 -14.35
N GLN A 94 -11.15 6.17 -13.23
CA GLN A 94 -12.18 7.20 -13.19
C GLN A 94 -11.60 8.48 -13.79
N PRO A 95 -12.28 9.11 -14.73
CA PRO A 95 -11.73 10.34 -15.29
C PRO A 95 -11.59 11.37 -14.19
N ALA A 96 -10.41 11.92 -14.07
CA ALA A 96 -10.20 13.04 -13.19
C ALA A 96 -11.02 14.19 -13.74
N ALA A 97 -11.73 14.88 -12.85
CA ALA A 97 -12.51 16.03 -13.24
C ALA A 97 -11.58 16.99 -13.98
N PRO A 98 -12.06 17.73 -14.90
CA PRO A 98 -11.56 18.37 -16.11
C PRO A 98 -10.05 18.68 -16.13
N ALA A 99 -9.26 17.81 -15.61
CA ALA A 99 -7.82 18.01 -15.54
C ALA A 99 -7.15 17.79 -16.88
N VAL A 100 -7.79 17.04 -17.78
CA VAL A 100 -7.18 16.66 -19.04
C VAL A 100 -7.88 17.39 -20.18
N PRO A 101 -7.15 18.22 -20.95
CA PRO A 101 -7.74 18.83 -22.15
C PRO A 101 -8.24 17.75 -23.10
N ALA A 102 -9.36 18.01 -23.76
CA ALA A 102 -9.98 17.04 -24.66
C ALA A 102 -9.02 16.56 -25.75
N TRP A 103 -8.16 17.45 -26.25
CA TRP A 103 -7.21 17.07 -27.29
C TRP A 103 -6.14 16.10 -26.76
N LEU A 104 -5.85 16.13 -25.47
CA LEU A 104 -4.80 15.30 -24.88
C LEU A 104 -5.30 13.89 -24.59
N ASP A 105 -6.57 13.71 -24.30
CA ASP A 105 -7.07 12.40 -23.94
C ASP A 105 -7.42 11.53 -25.16
N GLY A 106 -7.12 12.02 -26.35
CA GLY A 106 -7.28 11.24 -27.55
C GLY A 106 -8.68 11.16 -28.12
N ARG A 107 -9.60 11.79 -27.50
CA ARG A 107 -10.97 11.83 -28.02
C ARG A 107 -11.15 13.01 -28.93
N ARG A 108 -11.24 12.74 -30.17
CA ARG A 108 -11.39 13.78 -31.20
C ARG A 108 -12.58 13.45 -32.04
#